data_5bbdead49e9202f42cbd30492dec443c
#
_entry.id   5bbdead49e9202f42cbd30492dec443c
#
_cell.length_a   1.000
_cell.length_b   1.000
_cell.length_c   1.000
_cell.angle_alpha   90.00
_cell.angle_beta   90.00
_cell.angle_gamma   90.00
#
_symmetry.space_group_name_H-M   'P 1'
#
loop_
_entity.id
_entity.type
_entity.pdbx_description
1 polymer ?
#
loop_
_entity_poly.entity_id
_entity_poly.type
_entity_poly.pdbx_seq_one_letter_code
_entity_poly.pdbx_strand_id
1 'polypeptide(L)'
;VSEATPETLVIEFRAAEQLLDARDPRGALKLLDTVVAAHPENTAARLLRARAFFLGAQLRPAEMEFQTVLEREPDNAFAHFALGRTLQRANRKDEARRHFRLAAALDPRPEFVEAADFDPPRPPT
;
A
#
# COMPACT_ATOMS: atom_id res chain seq x y z
N VAL A 1 -31.01 -7.77 -3.93
CA VAL A 1 -29.77 -7.02 -3.88
C VAL A 1 -29.27 -7.01 -2.44
N SER A 2 -28.21 -7.70 -2.17
CA SER A 2 -27.62 -7.66 -0.86
C SER A 2 -26.82 -6.37 -0.69
N GLU A 3 -27.32 -5.45 0.12
CA GLU A 3 -26.51 -4.31 0.50
C GLU A 3 -25.35 -4.81 1.37
N ALA A 4 -24.16 -4.30 1.11
CA ALA A 4 -23.01 -4.64 1.93
C ALA A 4 -23.23 -4.05 3.32
N THR A 5 -23.37 -4.91 4.33
CA THR A 5 -23.48 -4.51 5.72
C THR A 5 -22.08 -4.24 6.27
N PRO A 6 -21.94 -3.50 7.38
CA PRO A 6 -20.64 -3.36 8.04
C PRO A 6 -20.00 -4.69 8.41
N GLU A 7 -20.79 -5.67 8.82
CA GLU A 7 -20.28 -7.01 9.14
C GLU A 7 -19.74 -7.70 7.89
N THR A 8 -20.45 -7.61 6.76
CA THR A 8 -19.99 -8.18 5.49
C THR A 8 -18.67 -7.56 5.07
N LEU A 9 -18.54 -6.24 5.20
CA LEU A 9 -17.31 -5.52 4.87
C LEU A 9 -16.13 -6.02 5.73
N VAL A 10 -16.35 -6.22 7.03
CA VAL A 10 -15.31 -6.74 7.93
C VAL A 10 -14.89 -8.15 7.53
N ILE A 11 -15.86 -9.01 7.19
CA ILE A 11 -15.57 -10.38 6.76
C ILE A 11 -14.76 -10.40 5.48
N GLU A 12 -15.17 -9.59 4.49
CA GLU A 12 -14.47 -9.50 3.21
C GLU A 12 -13.06 -8.95 3.38
N PHE A 13 -12.90 -7.93 4.23
CA PHE A 13 -11.60 -7.34 4.52
C PHE A 13 -10.66 -8.36 5.15
N ARG A 14 -11.13 -9.11 6.14
CA ARG A 14 -10.33 -10.16 6.79
C ARG A 14 -9.98 -11.29 5.82
N ALA A 15 -10.93 -11.68 4.97
CA ALA A 15 -10.67 -12.69 3.95
C ALA A 15 -9.57 -12.24 3.00
N ALA A 16 -9.58 -10.97 2.58
CA ALA A 16 -8.53 -10.42 1.74
C ALA A 16 -7.17 -10.40 2.45
N GLU A 17 -7.14 -10.02 3.72
CA GLU A 17 -5.90 -10.07 4.51
C GLU A 17 -5.33 -11.49 4.58
N GLN A 18 -6.18 -12.47 4.81
CA GLN A 18 -5.77 -13.88 4.86
C GLN A 18 -5.21 -14.35 3.52
N LEU A 19 -5.81 -13.92 2.42
CA LEU A 19 -5.32 -14.25 1.09
C LEU A 19 -3.94 -13.63 0.82
N LEU A 20 -3.70 -12.41 1.28
CA LEU A 20 -2.39 -11.79 1.18
C LEU A 20 -1.35 -12.50 2.05
N ASP A 21 -1.73 -12.90 3.26
CA ASP A 21 -0.84 -13.66 4.14
C ASP A 21 -0.49 -15.03 3.54
N ALA A 22 -1.44 -15.61 2.81
CA ALA A 22 -1.25 -16.88 2.09
C ALA A 22 -0.50 -16.71 0.76
N ARG A 23 -0.03 -15.49 0.46
CA ARG A 23 0.66 -15.17 -0.79
C ARG A 23 -0.21 -15.38 -2.03
N ASP A 24 -1.50 -15.06 -1.91
CA ASP A 24 -2.46 -15.11 -3.01
C ASP A 24 -2.98 -13.69 -3.31
N PRO A 25 -2.16 -12.83 -3.95
CA PRO A 25 -2.60 -11.47 -4.29
C PRO A 25 -3.73 -11.46 -5.32
N ARG A 26 -3.78 -12.44 -6.19
CA ARG A 26 -4.81 -12.56 -7.22
C ARG A 26 -6.19 -12.78 -6.60
N GLY A 27 -6.28 -13.72 -5.64
CA GLY A 27 -7.51 -13.97 -4.90
C GLY A 27 -7.92 -12.73 -4.10
N ALA A 28 -6.96 -12.07 -3.45
CA ALA A 28 -7.22 -10.85 -2.70
C ALA A 28 -7.74 -9.74 -3.61
N LEU A 29 -7.15 -9.54 -4.78
CA LEU A 29 -7.59 -8.50 -5.73
C LEU A 29 -9.01 -8.74 -6.21
N LYS A 30 -9.36 -9.99 -6.51
CA LYS A 30 -10.71 -10.32 -6.96
C LYS A 30 -11.74 -9.90 -5.93
N LEU A 31 -11.47 -10.16 -4.66
CA LEU A 31 -12.34 -9.79 -3.55
C LEU A 31 -12.34 -8.28 -3.33
N LEU A 32 -11.15 -7.66 -3.31
CA LEU A 32 -11.01 -6.23 -3.04
C LEU A 32 -11.56 -5.34 -4.14
N ASP A 33 -11.53 -5.78 -5.39
CA ASP A 33 -12.16 -5.04 -6.48
C ASP A 33 -13.66 -4.86 -6.22
N THR A 34 -14.32 -5.90 -5.72
CA THR A 34 -15.73 -5.83 -5.34
C THR A 34 -15.94 -4.89 -4.14
N VAL A 35 -15.08 -5.02 -3.12
CA VAL A 35 -15.18 -4.18 -1.91
C VAL A 35 -14.97 -2.71 -2.25
N VAL A 36 -13.94 -2.37 -3.02
CA VAL A 36 -13.65 -0.98 -3.39
C VAL A 36 -14.73 -0.42 -4.30
N ALA A 37 -15.29 -1.23 -5.21
CA ALA A 37 -16.40 -0.79 -6.06
C ALA A 37 -17.63 -0.42 -5.22
N ALA A 38 -17.91 -1.19 -4.17
CA ALA A 38 -19.05 -0.94 -3.27
C ALA A 38 -18.76 0.19 -2.27
N HIS A 39 -17.52 0.38 -1.89
CA HIS A 39 -17.08 1.35 -0.87
C HIS A 39 -15.86 2.13 -1.36
N PRO A 40 -16.01 2.97 -2.40
CA PRO A 40 -14.84 3.66 -2.99
C PRO A 40 -14.17 4.65 -2.04
N GLU A 41 -14.87 5.08 -1.00
CA GLU A 41 -14.36 6.00 0.02
C GLU A 41 -13.59 5.30 1.15
N ASN A 42 -13.62 3.96 1.18
CA ASN A 42 -12.96 3.19 2.24
C ASN A 42 -11.45 3.12 1.96
N THR A 43 -10.68 3.97 2.63
CA THR A 43 -9.24 4.05 2.43
C THR A 43 -8.51 2.79 2.91
N ALA A 44 -9.01 2.12 3.94
CA ALA A 44 -8.42 0.86 4.42
C ALA A 44 -8.50 -0.24 3.36
N ALA A 45 -9.64 -0.35 2.68
CA ALA A 45 -9.80 -1.32 1.59
C ALA A 45 -8.89 -0.99 0.40
N ARG A 46 -8.75 0.30 0.06
CA ARG A 46 -7.83 0.72 -1.00
C ARG A 46 -6.38 0.45 -0.63
N LEU A 47 -6.01 0.69 0.62
CA LEU A 47 -4.66 0.41 1.09
C LEU A 47 -4.34 -1.08 0.97
N LEU A 48 -5.29 -1.93 1.33
CA LEU A 48 -5.14 -3.37 1.21
C LEU A 48 -5.04 -3.80 -0.27
N ARG A 49 -5.84 -3.19 -1.14
CA ARG A 49 -5.76 -3.46 -2.58
C ARG A 49 -4.40 -3.03 -3.16
N ALA A 50 -3.88 -1.90 -2.73
CA ALA A 50 -2.56 -1.45 -3.14
C ALA A 50 -1.47 -2.46 -2.72
N ARG A 51 -1.58 -2.99 -1.52
CA ARG A 51 -0.67 -4.05 -1.04
C ARG A 51 -0.77 -5.30 -1.90
N ALA A 52 -1.98 -5.66 -2.30
CA ALA A 52 -2.20 -6.82 -3.19
C ALA A 52 -1.55 -6.59 -4.56
N PHE A 53 -1.69 -5.41 -5.13
CA PHE A 53 -1.00 -5.06 -6.37
C PHE A 53 0.52 -5.16 -6.21
N PHE A 54 1.05 -4.62 -5.11
CA PHE A 54 2.48 -4.68 -4.83
C PHE A 54 2.98 -6.13 -4.74
N LEU A 55 2.28 -6.99 -3.99
CA LEU A 55 2.65 -8.39 -3.86
C LEU A 55 2.57 -9.15 -5.19
N GLY A 56 1.66 -8.76 -6.06
CA GLY A 56 1.53 -9.32 -7.40
C GLY A 56 2.47 -8.68 -8.43
N ALA A 57 3.41 -7.85 -7.98
CA ALA A 57 4.36 -7.12 -8.83
C ALA A 57 3.69 -6.19 -9.85
N GLN A 58 2.47 -5.78 -9.60
CA GLN A 58 1.77 -4.79 -10.40
C GLN A 58 2.06 -3.40 -9.85
N LEU A 59 3.26 -2.90 -10.14
CA LEU A 59 3.79 -1.71 -9.47
C LEU A 59 3.05 -0.43 -9.82
N ARG A 60 2.63 -0.27 -11.08
CA ARG A 60 1.91 0.94 -11.49
C ARG A 60 0.53 1.04 -10.83
N PRO A 61 -0.33 0.01 -10.86
CA PRO A 61 -1.58 0.04 -10.12
C PRO A 61 -1.37 0.23 -8.60
N ALA A 62 -0.33 -0.38 -8.02
CA ALA A 62 -0.01 -0.18 -6.61
C ALA A 62 0.30 1.28 -6.31
N GLU A 63 1.15 1.90 -7.12
CA GLU A 63 1.50 3.32 -6.97
C GLU A 63 0.26 4.20 -7.02
N MET A 64 -0.60 4.00 -8.00
CA MET A 64 -1.81 4.81 -8.17
C MET A 64 -2.75 4.67 -6.97
N GLU A 65 -2.90 3.47 -6.45
CA GLU A 65 -3.80 3.23 -5.32
C GLU A 65 -3.22 3.81 -4.02
N PHE A 66 -1.91 3.69 -3.78
CA PHE A 66 -1.28 4.35 -2.63
C PHE A 66 -1.41 5.86 -2.71
N GLN A 67 -1.26 6.44 -3.91
CA GLN A 67 -1.45 7.88 -4.10
C GLN A 67 -2.87 8.30 -3.76
N THR A 68 -3.88 7.52 -4.17
CA THR A 68 -5.27 7.79 -3.83
C THR A 68 -5.48 7.78 -2.32
N VAL A 69 -4.89 6.83 -1.61
CA VAL A 69 -4.94 6.79 -0.14
C VAL A 69 -4.32 8.05 0.44
N LEU A 70 -3.16 8.48 -0.06
CA LEU A 70 -2.45 9.64 0.45
C LEU A 70 -3.14 10.98 0.15
N GLU A 71 -3.94 11.04 -0.91
CA GLU A 71 -4.78 12.22 -1.17
C GLU A 71 -5.80 12.43 -0.06
N ARG A 72 -6.29 11.36 0.53
CA ARG A 72 -7.29 11.39 1.60
C ARG A 72 -6.67 11.43 2.99
N GLU A 73 -5.56 10.73 3.16
CA GLU A 73 -4.83 10.59 4.41
C GLU A 73 -3.36 10.93 4.19
N PRO A 74 -3.01 12.22 4.01
CA PRO A 74 -1.63 12.62 3.72
C PRO A 74 -0.66 12.33 4.86
N ASP A 75 -1.17 12.08 6.06
CA ASP A 75 -0.39 11.72 7.24
C ASP A 75 -0.33 10.20 7.51
N ASN A 76 -0.76 9.39 6.54
CA ASN A 76 -0.68 7.94 6.69
C ASN A 76 0.77 7.48 6.45
N ALA A 77 1.50 7.28 7.56
CA ALA A 77 2.91 6.92 7.51
C ALA A 77 3.14 5.60 6.78
N PHE A 78 2.29 4.60 7.02
CA PHE A 78 2.41 3.31 6.34
C PHE A 78 2.24 3.45 4.83
N ALA A 79 1.29 4.26 4.38
CA ALA A 79 1.07 4.47 2.94
C ALA A 79 2.29 5.13 2.28
N HIS A 80 2.92 6.09 2.95
CA HIS A 80 4.18 6.67 2.45
C HIS A 80 5.28 5.62 2.37
N PHE A 81 5.44 4.81 3.42
CA PHE A 81 6.44 3.75 3.43
C PHE A 81 6.20 2.74 2.30
N ALA A 82 4.97 2.27 2.14
CA ALA A 82 4.61 1.29 1.11
C ALA A 82 4.77 1.87 -0.30
N LEU A 83 4.42 3.14 -0.50
CA LEU A 83 4.65 3.82 -1.77
C LEU A 83 6.16 3.93 -2.05
N GLY A 84 6.94 4.26 -1.03
CA GLY A 84 8.40 4.28 -1.15
C GLY A 84 8.94 2.94 -1.63
N ARG A 85 8.49 1.84 -1.05
CA ARG A 85 8.89 0.50 -1.48
C ARG A 85 8.48 0.19 -2.91
N THR A 86 7.29 0.61 -3.30
CA THR A 86 6.78 0.45 -4.66
C THR A 86 7.67 1.19 -5.66
N LEU A 87 7.99 2.44 -5.36
CA LEU A 87 8.86 3.28 -6.19
C LEU A 87 10.28 2.72 -6.26
N GLN A 88 10.80 2.22 -5.15
CA GLN A 88 12.12 1.59 -5.09
C GLN A 88 12.19 0.38 -6.03
N ARG A 89 11.17 -0.48 -6.01
CA ARG A 89 11.09 -1.62 -6.93
C ARG A 89 10.94 -1.20 -8.38
N ALA A 90 10.34 -0.04 -8.63
CA ALA A 90 10.23 0.55 -9.96
C ALA A 90 11.50 1.29 -10.38
N ASN A 91 12.55 1.22 -9.59
CA ASN A 91 13.84 1.88 -9.81
C ASN A 91 13.75 3.41 -9.81
N ARG A 92 12.79 3.95 -9.07
CA ARG A 92 12.61 5.41 -8.88
C ARG A 92 13.07 5.77 -7.46
N LYS A 93 14.36 5.67 -7.24
CA LYS A 93 14.98 5.71 -5.90
C LYS A 93 14.86 7.08 -5.22
N ASP A 94 14.99 8.17 -5.97
CA ASP A 94 14.90 9.52 -5.38
C ASP A 94 13.50 9.83 -4.88
N GLU A 95 12.49 9.45 -5.65
CA GLU A 95 11.10 9.59 -5.22
C GLU A 95 10.80 8.69 -4.02
N ALA A 96 11.30 7.45 -4.04
CA ALA A 96 11.16 6.51 -2.93
C ALA A 96 11.71 7.10 -1.63
N ARG A 97 12.89 7.72 -1.71
CA ARG A 97 13.55 8.31 -0.54
C ARG A 97 12.69 9.41 0.10
N ARG A 98 12.06 10.23 -0.69
CA ARG A 98 11.17 11.28 -0.17
C ARG A 98 10.02 10.69 0.65
N HIS A 99 9.42 9.62 0.15
CA HIS A 99 8.32 8.95 0.85
C HIS A 99 8.80 8.23 2.10
N PHE A 100 9.98 7.61 2.08
CA PHE A 100 10.55 6.99 3.27
C PHE A 100 10.83 8.03 4.37
N ARG A 101 11.33 9.21 4.00
CA ARG A 101 11.56 10.29 4.95
C ARG A 101 10.25 10.82 5.54
N LEU A 102 9.22 10.94 4.72
CA LEU A 102 7.89 11.35 5.21
C LEU A 102 7.34 10.31 6.19
N ALA A 103 7.45 9.02 5.87
CA ALA A 103 7.01 7.97 6.76
C ALA A 103 7.72 8.04 8.12
N ALA A 104 9.04 8.17 8.11
CA ALA A 104 9.85 8.25 9.34
C ALA A 104 9.53 9.51 10.16
N ALA A 105 9.26 10.64 9.49
CA ALA A 105 8.89 11.87 10.16
C ALA A 105 7.52 11.77 10.83
N LEU A 106 6.58 11.09 10.19
CA LEU A 106 5.23 10.91 10.72
C LEU A 106 5.17 9.85 11.82
N ASP A 107 5.97 8.79 11.70
CA ASP A 107 6.00 7.67 12.63
C ASP A 107 7.43 7.13 12.69
N PRO A 108 8.22 7.49 13.73
CA PRO A 108 9.63 7.13 13.79
C PRO A 108 9.89 5.70 14.27
N ARG A 109 9.10 4.73 13.82
CA ARG A 109 9.36 3.32 14.12
C ARG A 109 10.65 2.86 13.40
N PRO A 110 11.37 1.87 13.96
CA PRO A 110 12.69 1.47 13.41
C PRO A 110 12.65 1.12 11.93
N GLU A 111 11.65 0.40 11.48
CA GLU A 111 11.49 0.01 10.07
C GLU A 111 11.46 1.21 9.13
N PHE A 112 10.74 2.28 9.51
CA PHE A 112 10.61 3.47 8.69
C PHE A 112 11.88 4.32 8.74
N VAL A 113 12.48 4.41 9.91
CA VAL A 113 13.75 5.15 10.10
C VAL A 113 14.87 4.49 9.28
N GLU A 114 14.98 3.18 9.34
CA GLU A 114 15.98 2.45 8.56
C GLU A 114 15.79 2.66 7.06
N ALA A 115 14.55 2.62 6.57
CA ALA A 115 14.27 2.85 5.15
C ALA A 115 14.66 4.27 4.72
N ALA A 116 14.41 5.27 5.59
CA ALA A 116 14.74 6.66 5.32
C ALA A 116 16.26 6.90 5.28
N ASP A 117 17.00 6.18 6.11
CA ASP A 117 18.46 6.33 6.23
C ASP A 117 19.22 5.50 5.20
N PHE A 118 18.55 4.60 4.50
CA PHE A 118 19.20 3.77 3.50
C PHE A 118 19.68 4.64 2.33
N ASP A 119 20.98 4.75 2.21
CA ASP A 119 21.63 5.43 1.08
C ASP A 119 22.39 4.35 0.29
N PRO A 120 21.89 3.96 -0.89
CA PRO A 120 22.58 2.94 -1.67
C PRO A 120 23.97 3.42 -2.08
N PRO A 121 24.95 2.51 -2.16
CA PRO A 121 26.29 2.90 -2.55
C PRO A 121 26.27 3.57 -3.92
N ARG A 122 26.94 4.72 -4.02
CA ARG A 122 27.03 5.43 -5.28
C ARG A 122 27.97 4.68 -6.23
N PRO A 123 27.68 4.65 -7.52
CA PRO A 123 28.61 4.04 -8.45
C PRO A 123 29.94 4.82 -8.44
N PRO A 124 31.07 4.13 -8.60
CA PRO A 124 32.37 4.82 -8.67
C PRO A 124 32.39 5.77 -9.88
N THR A 125 32.89 6.96 -9.65
CA THR A 125 33.06 7.95 -10.71
C THR A 125 34.27 7.61 -11.57
#